data_b21055062acbcd612020ff8cacfc3906
#
_entry.id   b21055062acbcd612020ff8cacfc3906
#
_cell.length_a   1.000
_cell.length_b   1.000
_cell.length_c   1.000
_cell.angle_alpha   90.00
_cell.angle_beta   90.00
_cell.angle_gamma   90.00
#
_symmetry.space_group_name_H-M   'P 1'
#
loop_
_entity.id
_entity.type
_entity.pdbx_description
1 polymer ?
#
loop_
_entity_poly.entity_id
_entity_poly.type
_entity_poly.pdbx_seq_one_letter_code
_entity_poly.pdbx_strand_id
1 'polypeptide(L)'
;MKKLVAIILVLVLCAAAGASLAEKTELVVFAAASLTESLTEIKTLYETANPETELVCNFDSSGTLKTQIQEGAVCDVFISAGQKQVNQLDITRDEEKNPERLDFVLEGSRIDLLENKVALVTPADNPRGIKSFDELTELLKGGEVLMAMGNADVPVGQYTKKILEYYGLDEEALAAAGKITYGTNVKEVTTQVVQGSVDCGVVYSTDAFSAGLDVIDTATPEMCGRVIYPAAVMKNSTVPEAAQAFLDYLRGEEAMKIFEEIGFTSMKAEETK
;
A
#
# COMPACT_ATOMS: atom_id res chain seq x y z
N MET A 1 -56.65 34.95 15.94
CA MET A 1 -56.26 33.83 15.06
C MET A 1 -55.06 34.18 14.13
N LYS A 2 -55.06 35.31 13.43
CA LYS A 2 -53.89 35.64 12.50
C LYS A 2 -52.54 35.82 13.21
N LYS A 3 -52.49 36.30 14.47
CA LYS A 3 -51.25 36.47 15.24
C LYS A 3 -50.68 35.13 15.81
N LEU A 4 -51.55 34.16 16.10
CA LEU A 4 -51.15 32.85 16.59
C LEU A 4 -50.55 32.00 15.47
N VAL A 5 -51.08 32.09 14.24
CA VAL A 5 -50.55 31.38 13.06
C VAL A 5 -49.18 31.91 12.68
N ALA A 6 -48.90 33.21 12.83
CA ALA A 6 -47.60 33.82 12.51
C ALA A 6 -46.49 33.32 13.51
N ILE A 7 -46.83 33.13 14.76
CA ILE A 7 -45.86 32.65 15.79
C ILE A 7 -45.52 31.16 15.59
N ILE A 8 -46.49 30.33 15.19
CA ILE A 8 -46.26 28.94 14.86
C ILE A 8 -45.40 28.78 13.61
N LEU A 9 -45.61 29.63 12.58
CA LEU A 9 -44.79 29.59 11.35
C LEU A 9 -43.33 30.00 11.59
N VAL A 10 -43.07 30.95 12.51
CA VAL A 10 -41.71 31.36 12.87
C VAL A 10 -41.00 30.28 13.69
N LEU A 11 -41.74 29.59 14.58
CA LEU A 11 -41.17 28.47 15.35
C LEU A 11 -40.85 27.24 14.48
N VAL A 12 -41.63 26.97 13.44
CA VAL A 12 -41.35 25.88 12.50
C VAL A 12 -40.17 26.23 11.59
N LEU A 13 -39.98 27.50 11.18
CA LEU A 13 -38.82 27.94 10.42
C LEU A 13 -37.53 27.93 11.23
N CYS A 14 -37.56 28.18 12.55
CA CYS A 14 -36.39 28.10 13.41
C CYS A 14 -35.98 26.65 13.70
N ALA A 15 -36.92 25.68 13.66
CA ALA A 15 -36.58 24.26 13.82
C ALA A 15 -35.95 23.66 12.55
N ALA A 16 -36.13 24.25 11.38
CA ALA A 16 -35.53 23.81 10.12
C ALA A 16 -34.14 24.38 9.85
N ALA A 17 -33.68 25.37 10.63
CA ALA A 17 -32.37 26.02 10.44
C ALA A 17 -31.25 25.39 11.30
N GLY A 18 -31.49 24.26 11.96
CA GLY A 18 -30.56 23.60 12.89
C GLY A 18 -29.85 22.35 12.36
N ALA A 19 -29.95 22.05 11.08
CA ALA A 19 -29.02 21.09 10.48
C ALA A 19 -27.70 21.83 10.19
N SER A 20 -26.90 22.10 11.23
CA SER A 20 -25.49 22.32 11.07
C SER A 20 -24.96 21.08 10.35
N LEU A 21 -24.49 21.25 9.13
CA LEU A 21 -23.63 20.26 8.51
C LEU A 21 -22.42 20.16 9.47
N ALA A 22 -22.44 19.16 10.35
CA ALA A 22 -21.29 18.88 11.19
C ALA A 22 -20.12 18.68 10.22
N GLU A 23 -19.08 19.49 10.37
CA GLU A 23 -17.85 19.34 9.59
C GLU A 23 -17.33 17.94 9.84
N LYS A 24 -17.15 17.16 8.78
CA LYS A 24 -16.66 15.80 8.91
C LYS A 24 -15.23 15.82 9.41
N THR A 25 -14.88 14.84 10.22
CA THR A 25 -13.49 14.57 10.58
C THR A 25 -12.78 14.03 9.35
N GLU A 26 -11.88 14.82 8.77
CA GLU A 26 -11.00 14.35 7.70
C GLU A 26 -9.92 13.45 8.31
N LEU A 27 -9.73 12.26 7.75
CA LEU A 27 -8.71 11.30 8.13
C LEU A 27 -7.83 11.01 6.91
N VAL A 28 -6.59 11.45 6.96
CA VAL A 28 -5.63 11.33 5.84
C VAL A 28 -4.86 10.02 5.96
N VAL A 29 -5.04 9.15 4.96
CA VAL A 29 -4.43 7.83 4.90
C VAL A 29 -3.41 7.77 3.77
N PHE A 30 -2.14 7.59 4.09
CA PHE A 30 -1.10 7.30 3.12
C PHE A 30 -0.93 5.79 3.01
N ALA A 31 -1.11 5.24 1.82
CA ALA A 31 -1.08 3.80 1.62
C ALA A 31 -0.30 3.41 0.36
N ALA A 32 0.42 2.30 0.45
CA ALA A 32 1.13 1.74 -0.70
C ALA A 32 0.18 1.55 -1.89
N ALA A 33 0.66 1.86 -3.10
CA ALA A 33 -0.11 1.81 -4.35
C ALA A 33 -0.79 0.44 -4.60
N SER A 34 -0.20 -0.66 -4.11
CA SER A 34 -0.77 -2.01 -4.16
C SER A 34 -2.06 -2.19 -3.33
N LEU A 35 -2.41 -1.23 -2.47
CA LEU A 35 -3.63 -1.23 -1.65
C LEU A 35 -4.77 -0.42 -2.28
N THR A 36 -4.57 0.16 -3.46
CA THR A 36 -5.53 1.11 -4.06
C THR A 36 -6.93 0.50 -4.18
N GLU A 37 -7.05 -0.70 -4.71
CA GLU A 37 -8.34 -1.34 -4.96
C GLU A 37 -9.03 -1.70 -3.64
N SER A 38 -8.33 -2.37 -2.73
CA SER A 38 -8.88 -2.77 -1.42
C SER A 38 -9.29 -1.59 -0.56
N LEU A 39 -8.43 -0.56 -0.44
CA LEU A 39 -8.75 0.60 0.38
C LEU A 39 -9.79 1.52 -0.24
N THR A 40 -9.98 1.52 -1.56
CA THR A 40 -11.09 2.24 -2.21
C THR A 40 -12.44 1.63 -1.84
N GLU A 41 -12.52 0.31 -1.80
CA GLU A 41 -13.72 -0.41 -1.36
C GLU A 41 -13.94 -0.24 0.15
N ILE A 42 -12.90 -0.46 0.96
CA ILE A 42 -12.92 -0.28 2.41
C ILE A 42 -13.35 1.14 2.80
N LYS A 43 -12.84 2.17 2.11
CA LYS A 43 -13.25 3.57 2.30
C LYS A 43 -14.77 3.71 2.22
N THR A 44 -15.38 3.14 1.19
CA THR A 44 -16.84 3.24 0.98
C THR A 44 -17.63 2.62 2.14
N LEU A 45 -17.18 1.46 2.63
CA LEU A 45 -17.83 0.78 3.76
C LEU A 45 -17.61 1.54 5.06
N TYR A 46 -16.38 1.96 5.34
CA TYR A 46 -16.03 2.70 6.54
C TYR A 46 -16.80 4.01 6.67
N GLU A 47 -16.86 4.82 5.60
CA GLU A 47 -17.61 6.09 5.57
C GLU A 47 -19.14 5.89 5.66
N THR A 48 -19.65 4.75 5.19
CA THR A 48 -21.05 4.39 5.36
C THR A 48 -21.37 4.07 6.83
N ALA A 49 -20.46 3.39 7.51
CA ALA A 49 -20.60 3.05 8.93
C ALA A 49 -20.28 4.26 9.86
N ASN A 50 -19.45 5.19 9.39
CA ASN A 50 -18.98 6.37 10.14
C ASN A 50 -19.23 7.65 9.32
N PRO A 51 -20.48 8.10 9.17
CA PRO A 51 -20.84 9.20 8.25
C PRO A 51 -20.25 10.56 8.66
N GLU A 52 -19.75 10.70 9.89
CA GLU A 52 -19.02 11.86 10.41
C GLU A 52 -17.54 11.87 10.01
N THR A 53 -17.02 10.80 9.39
CA THR A 53 -15.62 10.71 8.95
C THR A 53 -15.54 10.76 7.42
N GLU A 54 -14.50 11.41 6.90
CA GLU A 54 -14.13 11.40 5.49
C GLU A 54 -12.68 10.88 5.36
N LEU A 55 -12.48 9.77 4.64
CA LEU A 55 -11.15 9.23 4.36
C LEU A 55 -10.55 9.92 3.13
N VAL A 56 -9.40 10.54 3.28
CA VAL A 56 -8.60 11.09 2.18
C VAL A 56 -7.39 10.18 1.96
N CYS A 57 -7.46 9.34 0.92
CA CYS A 57 -6.41 8.37 0.63
C CYS A 57 -5.40 8.95 -0.38
N ASN A 58 -4.11 8.84 -0.06
CA ASN A 58 -2.99 9.12 -0.96
C ASN A 58 -2.26 7.80 -1.25
N PHE A 59 -2.23 7.39 -2.52
CA PHE A 59 -1.64 6.14 -2.97
C PHE A 59 -0.39 6.40 -3.80
N ASP A 60 0.76 5.90 -3.32
CA ASP A 60 2.02 5.95 -4.05
C ASP A 60 2.97 4.86 -3.54
N SER A 61 4.22 4.85 -4.00
CA SER A 61 5.24 3.98 -3.41
C SER A 61 5.44 4.34 -1.94
N SER A 62 5.67 3.32 -1.12
CA SER A 62 5.88 3.57 0.32
C SER A 62 7.11 4.45 0.60
N GLY A 63 8.11 4.44 -0.30
CA GLY A 63 9.26 5.32 -0.21
C GLY A 63 8.90 6.79 -0.46
N THR A 64 8.13 7.07 -1.51
CA THR A 64 7.61 8.40 -1.82
C THR A 64 6.76 8.93 -0.67
N LEU A 65 5.83 8.12 -0.17
CA LEU A 65 4.96 8.48 0.96
C LEU A 65 5.75 8.77 2.24
N LYS A 66 6.78 7.95 2.54
CA LYS A 66 7.70 8.20 3.65
C LYS A 66 8.37 9.56 3.51
N THR A 67 8.86 9.89 2.32
CA THR A 67 9.51 11.19 2.05
C THR A 67 8.53 12.34 2.24
N GLN A 68 7.29 12.23 1.75
CA GLN A 68 6.25 13.23 1.99
C GLN A 68 5.97 13.45 3.48
N ILE A 69 5.91 12.38 4.29
CA ILE A 69 5.76 12.46 5.74
C ILE A 69 6.94 13.20 6.36
N GLN A 70 8.17 12.91 5.96
CA GLN A 70 9.37 13.57 6.44
C GLN A 70 9.40 15.09 6.08
N GLU A 71 8.84 15.44 4.91
CA GLU A 71 8.71 16.83 4.44
C GLU A 71 7.52 17.56 5.09
N GLY A 72 6.78 16.91 5.98
CA GLY A 72 5.71 17.52 6.76
C GLY A 72 4.33 17.45 6.15
N ALA A 73 4.10 16.56 5.19
CA ALA A 73 2.75 16.29 4.69
C ALA A 73 1.85 15.75 5.81
N VAL A 74 0.59 16.19 5.81
CA VAL A 74 -0.41 15.68 6.74
C VAL A 74 -0.67 14.21 6.42
N CYS A 75 -0.52 13.37 7.43
CA CYS A 75 -0.79 11.93 7.37
C CYS A 75 -1.21 11.45 8.75
N ASP A 76 -2.36 10.83 8.86
CA ASP A 76 -2.87 10.28 10.12
C ASP A 76 -2.57 8.79 10.27
N VAL A 77 -2.69 8.04 9.15
CA VAL A 77 -2.37 6.61 9.09
C VAL A 77 -1.46 6.33 7.91
N PHE A 78 -0.35 5.64 8.15
CA PHE A 78 0.56 5.19 7.10
C PHE A 78 0.55 3.65 7.00
N ILE A 79 0.30 3.13 5.78
CA ILE A 79 0.28 1.69 5.47
C ILE A 79 1.30 1.43 4.37
N SER A 80 2.38 0.72 4.70
CA SER A 80 3.51 0.48 3.81
C SER A 80 3.52 -0.95 3.27
N ALA A 81 3.94 -1.12 2.01
CA ALA A 81 4.16 -2.44 1.38
C ALA A 81 5.50 -3.10 1.78
N GLY A 82 6.20 -2.53 2.75
CA GLY A 82 7.45 -3.07 3.29
C GLY A 82 7.76 -2.49 4.67
N GLN A 83 8.42 -3.29 5.49
CA GLN A 83 8.75 -2.89 6.87
C GLN A 83 9.77 -1.76 6.95
N LYS A 84 10.67 -1.65 5.95
CA LYS A 84 11.78 -0.69 5.96
C LYS A 84 11.30 0.74 6.15
N GLN A 85 10.28 1.17 5.42
CA GLN A 85 9.81 2.56 5.41
C GLN A 85 9.21 2.97 6.76
N VAL A 86 8.40 2.10 7.37
CA VAL A 86 7.85 2.36 8.72
C VAL A 86 8.94 2.26 9.78
N ASN A 87 9.88 1.30 9.65
CA ASN A 87 11.02 1.20 10.57
C ASN A 87 11.83 2.50 10.62
N GLN A 88 12.06 3.13 9.46
CA GLN A 88 12.82 4.38 9.36
C GLN A 88 12.10 5.59 9.99
N LEU A 89 10.80 5.51 10.23
CA LEU A 89 10.00 6.56 10.87
C LEU A 89 9.73 6.29 12.37
N ASP A 90 10.06 5.09 12.86
CA ASP A 90 9.71 4.61 14.19
C ASP A 90 10.91 4.69 15.13
N ILE A 91 10.86 5.64 16.07
CA ILE A 91 11.94 5.90 17.05
C ILE A 91 12.23 4.71 17.96
N THR A 92 11.30 3.77 18.09
CA THR A 92 11.48 2.56 18.91
C THR A 92 12.40 1.54 18.25
N ARG A 93 12.73 1.71 16.95
CA ARG A 93 13.65 0.85 16.22
C ARG A 93 15.10 1.19 16.52
N ASP A 94 15.95 0.16 16.41
CA ASP A 94 17.40 0.30 16.53
C ASP A 94 17.99 1.21 15.43
N GLU A 95 19.23 1.64 15.60
CA GLU A 95 19.90 2.55 14.67
C GLU A 95 20.16 1.93 13.28
N GLU A 96 20.21 0.61 13.18
CA GLU A 96 20.32 -0.07 11.90
C GLU A 96 19.07 0.12 11.04
N LYS A 97 17.89 0.08 11.67
CA LYS A 97 16.58 0.23 11.02
C LYS A 97 16.10 1.66 10.91
N ASN A 98 16.51 2.54 11.84
CA ASN A 98 16.19 3.96 11.86
C ASN A 98 17.46 4.78 12.12
N PRO A 99 18.37 4.87 11.12
CA PRO A 99 19.67 5.54 11.27
C PRO A 99 19.54 7.06 11.51
N GLU A 100 18.46 7.66 11.02
CA GLU A 100 18.19 9.11 11.19
C GLU A 100 17.46 9.42 12.51
N ARG A 101 17.13 8.39 13.30
CA ARG A 101 16.40 8.53 14.57
C ARG A 101 15.10 9.33 14.45
N LEU A 102 14.38 9.12 13.34
CA LEU A 102 13.10 9.80 13.09
C LEU A 102 12.01 9.29 14.04
N ASP A 103 11.11 10.19 14.44
CA ASP A 103 10.07 9.95 15.43
C ASP A 103 8.71 10.43 14.90
N PHE A 104 8.20 9.73 13.91
CA PHE A 104 6.91 10.04 13.25
C PHE A 104 5.80 9.05 13.57
N VAL A 105 6.11 7.87 14.11
CA VAL A 105 5.12 6.86 14.46
C VAL A 105 4.64 7.08 15.90
N LEU A 106 3.32 7.07 16.11
CA LEU A 106 2.75 7.08 17.46
C LEU A 106 3.10 5.77 18.17
N GLU A 107 3.76 5.88 19.32
CA GLU A 107 4.21 4.72 20.08
C GLU A 107 3.05 3.75 20.40
N GLY A 108 3.27 2.47 20.14
CA GLY A 108 2.29 1.41 20.40
C GLY A 108 1.21 1.24 19.33
N SER A 109 1.11 2.15 18.33
CA SER A 109 0.10 2.06 17.27
C SER A 109 0.47 1.10 16.13
N ARG A 110 1.76 0.82 15.95
CA ARG A 110 2.24 0.00 14.84
C ARG A 110 1.77 -1.45 14.94
N ILE A 111 1.24 -1.95 13.84
CA ILE A 111 0.84 -3.34 13.65
C ILE A 111 1.42 -3.90 12.35
N ASP A 112 1.63 -5.20 12.26
CA ASP A 112 1.81 -5.90 11.01
C ASP A 112 0.40 -6.33 10.54
N LEU A 113 -0.10 -5.67 9.49
CA LEU A 113 -1.50 -5.77 9.08
C LEU A 113 -1.74 -6.95 8.12
N LEU A 114 -0.93 -7.03 7.06
CA LEU A 114 -1.10 -7.98 5.96
C LEU A 114 0.24 -8.60 5.54
N GLU A 115 0.16 -9.75 4.90
CA GLU A 115 1.25 -10.36 4.15
C GLU A 115 0.86 -10.49 2.68
N ASN A 116 1.82 -10.33 1.77
CA ASN A 116 1.66 -10.47 0.33
C ASN A 116 2.74 -11.41 -0.23
N LYS A 117 2.75 -11.63 -1.56
CA LYS A 117 3.78 -12.38 -2.27
C LYS A 117 4.32 -11.56 -3.43
N VAL A 118 5.60 -11.68 -3.69
CA VAL A 118 6.21 -11.15 -4.91
C VAL A 118 5.99 -12.14 -6.04
N ALA A 119 5.51 -11.66 -7.17
CA ALA A 119 5.13 -12.44 -8.33
C ALA A 119 5.88 -12.01 -9.58
N LEU A 120 6.28 -12.98 -10.38
CA LEU A 120 6.71 -12.82 -11.75
C LEU A 120 5.49 -12.85 -12.66
N VAL A 121 5.35 -11.84 -13.49
CA VAL A 121 4.25 -11.69 -14.45
C VAL A 121 4.79 -11.39 -15.85
N THR A 122 4.00 -11.73 -16.86
CA THR A 122 4.32 -11.46 -18.26
C THR A 122 3.14 -10.76 -18.94
N PRO A 123 3.34 -10.12 -20.09
CA PRO A 123 2.23 -9.72 -20.95
C PRO A 123 1.34 -10.92 -21.33
N ALA A 124 0.13 -10.63 -21.84
CA ALA A 124 -0.77 -11.66 -22.34
C ALA A 124 -0.06 -12.60 -23.32
N ASP A 125 -0.45 -13.87 -23.29
CA ASP A 125 0.12 -14.93 -24.13
C ASP A 125 1.59 -15.28 -23.87
N ASN A 126 2.25 -14.63 -22.87
CA ASN A 126 3.64 -14.89 -22.50
C ASN A 126 4.58 -15.08 -23.71
N PRO A 127 4.82 -14.05 -24.52
CA PRO A 127 5.47 -14.20 -25.83
C PRO A 127 6.92 -14.71 -25.76
N ARG A 128 7.56 -14.64 -24.59
CA ARG A 128 8.91 -15.19 -24.34
C ARG A 128 8.89 -16.60 -23.76
N GLY A 129 7.72 -17.09 -23.37
CA GLY A 129 7.55 -18.43 -22.80
C GLY A 129 8.20 -18.61 -21.44
N ILE A 130 8.37 -17.53 -20.66
CA ILE A 130 8.99 -17.53 -19.32
C ILE A 130 8.12 -18.36 -18.37
N LYS A 131 8.71 -19.29 -17.60
CA LYS A 131 7.97 -20.21 -16.73
C LYS A 131 8.31 -20.11 -15.25
N SER A 132 9.42 -19.48 -14.90
CA SER A 132 9.89 -19.35 -13.51
C SER A 132 10.92 -18.25 -13.35
N PHE A 133 11.22 -17.90 -12.11
CA PHE A 133 12.36 -17.03 -11.78
C PHE A 133 13.70 -17.65 -12.21
N ASP A 134 13.85 -18.98 -12.13
CA ASP A 134 15.06 -19.68 -12.59
C ASP A 134 15.30 -19.44 -14.10
N GLU A 135 14.25 -19.61 -14.90
CA GLU A 135 14.36 -19.39 -16.35
C GLU A 135 14.56 -17.91 -16.68
N LEU A 136 13.85 -17.00 -15.99
CA LEU A 136 14.05 -15.55 -16.15
C LEU A 136 15.52 -15.16 -15.94
N THR A 137 16.19 -15.72 -14.94
CA THR A 137 17.58 -15.36 -14.65
C THR A 137 18.53 -15.77 -15.77
N GLU A 138 18.31 -16.91 -16.42
CA GLU A 138 19.10 -17.32 -17.58
C GLU A 138 18.85 -16.41 -18.80
N LEU A 139 17.60 -16.02 -19.04
CA LEU A 139 17.24 -15.08 -20.11
C LEU A 139 17.81 -13.68 -19.87
N LEU A 140 17.85 -13.21 -18.61
CA LEU A 140 18.50 -11.93 -18.25
C LEU A 140 20.01 -11.98 -18.47
N LYS A 141 20.69 -13.07 -18.09
CA LYS A 141 22.12 -13.31 -18.36
C LYS A 141 22.42 -13.32 -19.86
N GLY A 142 21.54 -13.95 -20.64
CA GLY A 142 21.63 -13.98 -22.10
C GLY A 142 21.32 -12.63 -22.77
N GLY A 143 20.76 -11.67 -22.04
CA GLY A 143 20.33 -10.39 -22.58
C GLY A 143 19.12 -10.50 -23.52
N GLU A 144 18.28 -11.50 -23.35
CA GLU A 144 17.19 -11.85 -24.28
C GLU A 144 15.86 -11.20 -23.91
N VAL A 145 15.74 -10.69 -22.67
CA VAL A 145 14.49 -10.12 -22.13
C VAL A 145 14.70 -8.74 -21.54
N LEU A 146 13.64 -7.93 -21.54
CA LEU A 146 13.51 -6.65 -20.86
C LEU A 146 12.52 -6.83 -19.71
N MET A 147 12.98 -6.56 -18.48
CA MET A 147 12.18 -6.72 -17.26
C MET A 147 11.79 -5.35 -16.67
N ALA A 148 10.55 -5.20 -16.24
CA ALA A 148 10.11 -4.07 -15.42
C ALA A 148 10.21 -4.41 -13.94
N MET A 149 10.70 -3.46 -13.13
CA MET A 149 10.70 -3.54 -11.66
C MET A 149 10.50 -2.17 -11.01
N GLY A 150 10.18 -2.12 -9.73
CA GLY A 150 10.16 -0.88 -8.97
C GLY A 150 11.58 -0.32 -8.80
N ASN A 151 11.71 1.01 -8.72
CA ASN A 151 12.98 1.63 -8.37
C ASN A 151 13.34 1.42 -6.88
N ALA A 152 14.45 1.97 -6.41
CA ALA A 152 14.98 1.77 -5.05
C ALA A 152 14.02 2.25 -3.93
N ASP A 153 13.11 3.18 -4.21
CA ASP A 153 12.14 3.72 -3.26
C ASP A 153 10.84 2.88 -3.19
N VAL A 154 10.66 1.99 -4.16
CA VAL A 154 9.49 1.12 -4.25
C VAL A 154 9.77 -0.18 -3.52
N PRO A 155 8.95 -0.57 -2.50
CA PRO A 155 9.20 -1.81 -1.76
C PRO A 155 9.31 -3.06 -2.64
N VAL A 156 8.46 -3.23 -3.68
CA VAL A 156 8.59 -4.38 -4.59
C VAL A 156 9.90 -4.36 -5.37
N GLY A 157 10.45 -3.18 -5.67
CA GLY A 157 11.79 -3.04 -6.26
C GLY A 157 12.89 -3.54 -5.33
N GLN A 158 12.77 -3.21 -4.03
CA GLN A 158 13.71 -3.71 -3.00
C GLN A 158 13.63 -5.24 -2.84
N TYR A 159 12.44 -5.84 -2.95
CA TYR A 159 12.28 -7.29 -2.98
C TYR A 159 12.85 -7.89 -4.28
N THR A 160 12.61 -7.25 -5.42
CA THR A 160 13.16 -7.68 -6.73
C THR A 160 14.68 -7.67 -6.71
N LYS A 161 15.30 -6.63 -6.16
CA LYS A 161 16.76 -6.57 -5.98
C LYS A 161 17.28 -7.78 -5.20
N LYS A 162 16.64 -8.15 -4.09
CA LYS A 162 17.03 -9.34 -3.32
C LYS A 162 16.88 -10.63 -4.13
N ILE A 163 15.84 -10.74 -4.97
CA ILE A 163 15.66 -11.89 -5.87
C ILE A 163 16.83 -11.94 -6.86
N LEU A 164 17.20 -10.81 -7.49
CA LEU A 164 18.36 -10.76 -8.39
C LEU A 164 19.65 -11.16 -7.67
N GLU A 165 19.89 -10.62 -6.47
CA GLU A 165 21.05 -10.98 -5.62
C GLU A 165 21.06 -12.47 -5.25
N TYR A 166 19.92 -13.08 -4.91
CA TYR A 166 19.77 -14.51 -4.64
C TYR A 166 20.26 -15.37 -5.82
N TYR A 167 20.01 -14.93 -7.04
CA TYR A 167 20.47 -15.59 -8.28
C TYR A 167 21.84 -15.13 -8.76
N GLY A 168 22.54 -14.30 -8.00
CA GLY A 168 23.86 -13.79 -8.34
C GLY A 168 23.87 -12.81 -9.50
N LEU A 169 22.75 -12.10 -9.73
CA LEU A 169 22.61 -11.05 -10.73
C LEU A 169 22.82 -9.66 -10.10
N ASP A 170 23.50 -8.81 -10.83
CA ASP A 170 23.73 -7.41 -10.46
C ASP A 170 22.70 -6.51 -11.14
N GLU A 171 21.84 -5.86 -10.36
CA GLU A 171 20.80 -4.94 -10.83
C GLU A 171 21.38 -3.80 -11.66
N GLU A 172 22.48 -3.19 -11.18
CA GLU A 172 23.12 -2.03 -11.85
C GLU A 172 23.70 -2.42 -13.21
N ALA A 173 24.34 -3.60 -13.28
CA ALA A 173 24.86 -4.13 -14.53
C ALA A 173 23.74 -4.44 -15.54
N LEU A 174 22.63 -5.02 -15.10
CA LEU A 174 21.45 -5.28 -15.94
C LEU A 174 20.81 -3.96 -16.43
N ALA A 175 20.70 -2.96 -15.56
CA ALA A 175 20.18 -1.64 -15.94
C ALA A 175 21.10 -0.94 -16.95
N ALA A 176 22.43 -0.97 -16.73
CA ALA A 176 23.40 -0.41 -17.66
C ALA A 176 23.38 -1.12 -19.03
N ALA A 177 23.06 -2.41 -19.06
CA ALA A 177 22.86 -3.18 -20.29
C ALA A 177 21.48 -2.95 -20.95
N GLY A 178 20.63 -2.10 -20.37
CA GLY A 178 19.27 -1.81 -20.89
C GLY A 178 18.30 -2.99 -20.75
N LYS A 179 18.49 -3.84 -19.73
CA LYS A 179 17.65 -5.02 -19.46
C LYS A 179 16.61 -4.80 -18.38
N ILE A 180 16.62 -3.64 -17.73
CA ILE A 180 15.66 -3.25 -16.70
C ILE A 180 15.03 -1.91 -17.08
N THR A 181 13.72 -1.80 -16.87
CA THR A 181 12.98 -0.54 -16.78
C THR A 181 12.45 -0.38 -15.37
N TYR A 182 12.34 0.87 -14.92
CA TYR A 182 11.89 1.16 -13.56
C TYR A 182 10.52 1.83 -13.56
N GLY A 183 9.68 1.43 -12.61
CA GLY A 183 8.49 2.16 -12.20
C GLY A 183 8.73 2.92 -10.90
N THR A 184 8.08 4.07 -10.73
CA THR A 184 8.12 4.86 -9.48
C THR A 184 7.19 4.31 -8.40
N ASN A 185 6.29 3.44 -8.77
CA ASN A 185 5.44 2.61 -7.91
C ASN A 185 5.07 1.30 -8.63
N VAL A 186 4.42 0.37 -7.91
CA VAL A 186 4.08 -0.95 -8.47
C VAL A 186 3.05 -0.87 -9.60
N LYS A 187 2.15 0.11 -9.61
CA LYS A 187 1.14 0.26 -10.66
C LYS A 187 1.77 0.66 -12.00
N GLU A 188 2.85 1.43 -11.99
CA GLU A 188 3.62 1.71 -13.20
C GLU A 188 4.30 0.46 -13.74
N VAL A 189 4.89 -0.39 -12.87
CA VAL A 189 5.47 -1.68 -13.27
C VAL A 189 4.41 -2.55 -13.91
N THR A 190 3.25 -2.71 -13.26
CA THR A 190 2.11 -3.49 -13.77
C THR A 190 1.63 -2.97 -15.12
N THR A 191 1.54 -1.64 -15.27
CA THR A 191 1.13 -0.99 -16.52
C THR A 191 2.08 -1.31 -17.67
N GLN A 192 3.40 -1.29 -17.44
CA GLN A 192 4.40 -1.64 -18.46
C GLN A 192 4.22 -3.08 -18.96
N VAL A 193 3.89 -4.01 -18.05
CA VAL A 193 3.61 -5.41 -18.41
C VAL A 193 2.31 -5.54 -19.19
N VAL A 194 1.21 -4.94 -18.70
CA VAL A 194 -0.10 -4.97 -19.38
C VAL A 194 -0.02 -4.41 -20.79
N GLN A 195 0.76 -3.35 -21.00
CA GLN A 195 0.95 -2.73 -22.31
C GLN A 195 1.91 -3.49 -23.24
N GLY A 196 2.57 -4.54 -22.74
CA GLY A 196 3.56 -5.28 -23.52
C GLY A 196 4.81 -4.47 -23.90
N SER A 197 5.11 -3.40 -23.15
CA SER A 197 6.32 -2.59 -23.35
C SER A 197 7.58 -3.25 -22.78
N VAL A 198 7.42 -4.33 -22.04
CA VAL A 198 8.45 -5.19 -21.46
C VAL A 198 8.09 -6.66 -21.67
N ASP A 199 9.05 -7.56 -21.54
CA ASP A 199 8.84 -9.01 -21.69
C ASP A 199 8.30 -9.66 -20.41
N CYS A 200 8.60 -9.06 -19.25
CA CYS A 200 8.12 -9.50 -17.93
C CYS A 200 8.22 -8.36 -16.90
N GLY A 201 7.64 -8.60 -15.74
CA GLY A 201 7.74 -7.70 -14.60
C GLY A 201 7.68 -8.44 -13.28
N VAL A 202 8.20 -7.79 -12.23
CA VAL A 202 8.10 -8.28 -10.86
C VAL A 202 7.20 -7.32 -10.07
N VAL A 203 6.07 -7.85 -9.62
CA VAL A 203 5.00 -7.11 -8.94
C VAL A 203 4.56 -7.89 -7.69
N TYR A 204 3.51 -7.45 -7.02
CA TYR A 204 2.86 -8.30 -6.01
C TYR A 204 1.75 -9.15 -6.64
N SER A 205 1.46 -10.31 -6.03
CA SER A 205 0.38 -11.19 -6.49
C SER A 205 -0.98 -10.47 -6.53
N THR A 206 -1.22 -9.56 -5.60
CA THR A 206 -2.44 -8.73 -5.56
C THR A 206 -2.52 -7.74 -6.72
N ASP A 207 -1.39 -7.16 -7.14
CA ASP A 207 -1.35 -6.27 -8.31
C ASP A 207 -1.55 -7.05 -9.60
N ALA A 208 -1.00 -8.27 -9.70
CA ALA A 208 -1.25 -9.17 -10.80
C ALA A 208 -2.75 -9.52 -10.90
N PHE A 209 -3.37 -9.90 -9.77
CA PHE A 209 -4.80 -10.19 -9.68
C PHE A 209 -5.66 -9.00 -10.15
N SER A 210 -5.40 -7.81 -9.59
CA SER A 210 -6.17 -6.59 -9.92
C SER A 210 -6.03 -6.18 -11.39
N ALA A 211 -4.88 -6.47 -12.01
CA ALA A 211 -4.61 -6.17 -13.42
C ALA A 211 -5.04 -7.28 -14.39
N GLY A 212 -5.53 -8.42 -13.88
CA GLY A 212 -5.89 -9.57 -14.70
C GLY A 212 -4.68 -10.23 -15.37
N LEU A 213 -3.49 -10.13 -14.76
CA LEU A 213 -2.26 -10.78 -15.23
C LEU A 213 -2.12 -12.17 -14.62
N ASP A 214 -1.68 -13.11 -15.43
CA ASP A 214 -1.31 -14.45 -14.95
C ASP A 214 -0.01 -14.39 -14.15
N VAL A 215 -0.03 -14.94 -12.93
CA VAL A 215 1.16 -15.14 -12.13
C VAL A 215 1.91 -16.35 -12.69
N ILE A 216 3.10 -16.12 -13.20
CA ILE A 216 3.97 -17.16 -13.78
C ILE A 216 4.70 -17.92 -12.67
N ASP A 217 5.19 -17.20 -11.66
CA ASP A 217 5.90 -17.77 -10.52
C ASP A 217 5.82 -16.82 -9.32
N THR A 218 6.04 -17.33 -8.11
CA THR A 218 6.08 -16.53 -6.88
C THR A 218 7.41 -16.73 -6.16
N ALA A 219 8.00 -15.61 -5.71
CA ALA A 219 9.24 -15.67 -4.93
C ALA A 219 9.00 -16.33 -3.57
N THR A 220 9.96 -17.14 -3.15
CA THR A 220 9.95 -17.76 -1.83
C THR A 220 10.55 -16.83 -0.77
N PRO A 221 10.30 -17.08 0.53
CA PRO A 221 10.94 -16.30 1.60
C PRO A 221 12.47 -16.31 1.57
N GLU A 222 13.09 -17.37 1.04
CA GLU A 222 14.55 -17.49 0.88
C GLU A 222 15.08 -16.51 -0.16
N MET A 223 14.29 -16.20 -1.20
CA MET A 223 14.69 -15.28 -2.27
C MET A 223 14.67 -13.82 -1.81
N CYS A 224 13.62 -13.40 -1.08
CA CYS A 224 13.45 -11.96 -0.78
C CYS A 224 12.97 -11.65 0.64
N GLY A 225 12.70 -12.66 1.47
CA GLY A 225 12.06 -12.51 2.78
C GLY A 225 10.53 -12.42 2.67
N ARG A 226 9.87 -12.37 3.83
CA ARG A 226 8.41 -12.18 3.89
C ARG A 226 8.02 -10.75 3.52
N VAL A 227 6.92 -10.62 2.81
CA VAL A 227 6.38 -9.33 2.35
C VAL A 227 5.31 -8.86 3.33
N ILE A 228 5.71 -8.18 4.38
CA ILE A 228 4.84 -7.70 5.44
C ILE A 228 4.45 -6.24 5.19
N TYR A 229 3.17 -5.94 5.36
CA TYR A 229 2.58 -4.61 5.28
C TYR A 229 2.31 -4.07 6.69
N PRO A 230 3.23 -3.31 7.27
CA PRO A 230 2.96 -2.63 8.53
C PRO A 230 2.05 -1.43 8.31
N ALA A 231 1.24 -1.14 9.31
CA ALA A 231 0.43 0.05 9.42
C ALA A 231 0.66 0.72 10.78
N ALA A 232 0.56 2.05 10.82
CA ALA A 232 0.74 2.81 12.05
C ALA A 232 -0.03 4.13 12.01
N VAL A 233 -0.46 4.61 13.18
CA VAL A 233 -0.91 5.99 13.37
C VAL A 233 0.31 6.89 13.41
N MET A 234 0.21 8.06 12.78
CA MET A 234 1.30 9.02 12.77
C MET A 234 1.23 9.92 14.01
N LYS A 235 2.39 10.19 14.60
CA LYS A 235 2.53 10.94 15.86
C LYS A 235 1.98 12.37 15.77
N ASN A 236 2.08 12.99 14.58
CA ASN A 236 1.60 14.35 14.33
C ASN A 236 0.13 14.41 13.88
N SER A 237 -0.60 13.30 13.93
CA SER A 237 -2.05 13.29 13.66
C SER A 237 -2.77 14.26 14.61
N THR A 238 -3.66 15.06 14.06
CA THR A 238 -4.57 15.93 14.83
C THR A 238 -5.84 15.21 15.26
N VAL A 239 -6.05 13.98 14.76
CA VAL A 239 -7.23 13.13 15.00
C VAL A 239 -6.82 11.69 15.40
N PRO A 240 -5.90 11.51 16.38
CA PRO A 240 -5.28 10.22 16.66
C PRO A 240 -6.28 9.14 17.09
N GLU A 241 -7.38 9.51 17.74
CA GLU A 241 -8.43 8.56 18.14
C GLU A 241 -9.18 8.02 16.91
N ALA A 242 -9.50 8.88 15.93
CA ALA A 242 -10.13 8.46 14.68
C ALA A 242 -9.16 7.62 13.83
N ALA A 243 -7.88 7.98 13.81
CA ALA A 243 -6.83 7.22 13.14
C ALA A 243 -6.68 5.82 13.75
N GLN A 244 -6.69 5.69 15.07
CA GLN A 244 -6.63 4.39 15.74
C GLN A 244 -7.90 3.58 15.48
N ALA A 245 -9.07 4.20 15.52
CA ALA A 245 -10.34 3.51 15.22
C ALA A 245 -10.37 2.96 13.79
N PHE A 246 -9.83 3.71 12.81
CA PHE A 246 -9.68 3.21 11.44
C PHE A 246 -8.68 2.05 11.36
N LEU A 247 -7.55 2.16 12.03
CA LEU A 247 -6.55 1.09 12.08
C LEU A 247 -7.12 -0.20 12.71
N ASP A 248 -7.96 -0.07 13.74
CA ASP A 248 -8.66 -1.20 14.35
C ASP A 248 -9.74 -1.78 13.41
N TYR A 249 -10.46 -0.93 12.66
CA TYR A 249 -11.42 -1.38 11.64
C TYR A 249 -10.73 -2.19 10.53
N LEU A 250 -9.53 -1.79 10.09
CA LEU A 250 -8.77 -2.54 9.09
C LEU A 250 -8.43 -3.97 9.54
N ARG A 251 -8.40 -4.25 10.85
CA ARG A 251 -8.20 -5.59 11.42
C ARG A 251 -9.51 -6.37 11.59
N GLY A 252 -10.65 -5.72 11.43
CA GLY A 252 -11.97 -6.32 11.54
C GLY A 252 -12.28 -7.27 10.37
N GLU A 253 -13.28 -8.14 10.59
CA GLU A 253 -13.65 -9.18 9.61
C GLU A 253 -14.05 -8.60 8.25
N GLU A 254 -14.76 -7.47 8.24
CA GLU A 254 -15.27 -6.84 7.02
C GLU A 254 -14.12 -6.34 6.12
N ALA A 255 -13.17 -5.60 6.67
CA ALA A 255 -12.00 -5.12 5.94
C ALA A 255 -11.05 -6.27 5.54
N MET A 256 -10.83 -7.24 6.45
CA MET A 256 -9.98 -8.39 6.17
C MET A 256 -10.52 -9.24 5.04
N LYS A 257 -11.84 -9.43 4.94
CA LYS A 257 -12.46 -10.14 3.82
C LYS A 257 -12.13 -9.50 2.48
N ILE A 258 -12.19 -8.18 2.38
CA ILE A 258 -11.82 -7.44 1.14
C ILE A 258 -10.35 -7.65 0.81
N PHE A 259 -9.46 -7.57 1.80
CA PHE A 259 -8.04 -7.83 1.57
C PHE A 259 -7.78 -9.26 1.08
N GLU A 260 -8.43 -10.26 1.69
CA GLU A 260 -8.29 -11.67 1.32
C GLU A 260 -8.85 -11.98 -0.07
N GLU A 261 -9.96 -11.35 -0.48
CA GLU A 261 -10.55 -11.49 -1.82
C GLU A 261 -9.61 -11.01 -2.94
N ILE A 262 -8.74 -10.03 -2.64
CA ILE A 262 -7.72 -9.54 -3.59
C ILE A 262 -6.44 -10.40 -3.53
N GLY A 263 -6.28 -11.23 -2.50
CA GLY A 263 -5.16 -12.16 -2.37
C GLY A 263 -4.13 -11.81 -1.30
N PHE A 264 -4.39 -10.83 -0.43
CA PHE A 264 -3.59 -10.63 0.78
C PHE A 264 -3.84 -11.75 1.79
N THR A 265 -2.87 -11.97 2.65
CA THR A 265 -3.01 -12.83 3.83
C THR A 265 -3.10 -11.96 5.08
N SER A 266 -4.11 -12.19 5.90
CA SER A 266 -4.28 -11.51 7.19
C SER A 266 -3.15 -11.87 8.14
N MET A 267 -2.55 -10.87 8.77
CA MET A 267 -1.62 -11.03 9.88
C MET A 267 -2.40 -10.95 11.20
N LYS A 268 -3.12 -12.03 11.55
CA LYS A 268 -3.75 -12.10 12.89
C LYS A 268 -2.64 -12.03 13.93
N ALA A 269 -2.80 -11.14 14.92
CA ALA A 269 -1.92 -11.17 16.09
C ALA A 269 -1.92 -12.62 16.61
N GLU A 270 -0.73 -13.24 16.71
CA GLU A 270 -0.61 -14.51 17.42
C GLU A 270 -1.14 -14.24 18.82
N GLU A 271 -2.29 -14.87 19.15
CA GLU A 271 -2.78 -14.87 20.53
C GLU A 271 -1.65 -15.49 21.37
N THR A 272 -0.98 -14.62 22.11
CA THR A 272 0.04 -15.04 23.06
C THR A 272 -0.67 -15.96 24.09
N LYS A 273 -0.51 -17.27 23.90
CA LYS A 273 -0.94 -18.29 24.87
C LYS A 273 -0.05 -18.28 26.08
#